data_3dcc15f852f6a8c56647a6523b8b1dd7
#
_entry.id   3dcc15f852f6a8c56647a6523b8b1dd7
#
_cell.length_a   1.000
_cell.length_b   1.000
_cell.length_c   1.000
_cell.angle_alpha   90.00
_cell.angle_beta   90.00
_cell.angle_gamma   90.00
#
_symmetry.space_group_name_H-M   'P 1'
#
loop_
_entity.id
_entity.type
_entity.pdbx_description
1 polymer ?
#
loop_
_entity_poly.entity_id
_entity_poly.type
_entity_poly.pdbx_seq_one_letter_code
_entity_poly.pdbx_strand_id
1 'polypeptide(L)'
;MNINYEINRLISFALTHHMIEEADVLYTANKIIDILRLPAFEYEEVQLESMENPSEILEAILDYAASTGVLECDSIDHRDLLDTKIMDCLMPRPSEVIKTFNGLHANNPKVATSYYYNLSKASNYIRVSRVEKNLSWKSSTKYGDLDITINLSKPEKDPKAIAMAKSLPSSNYPKCLLCKENVGYAGTLNHPARQNHRIIPLTLTNEEWFLQYSPYVYYNEHCIILKGAHEPMKISAKTFER
;
A
#
# COMPACT_ATOMS: atom_id res chain seq x y z
N MET A 1 6.43 0.02 26.06
CA MET A 1 5.66 0.72 25.01
C MET A 1 4.18 0.63 25.35
N ASN A 2 3.42 1.72 25.23
CA ASN A 2 1.98 1.72 25.44
C ASN A 2 1.26 1.50 24.10
N ILE A 3 0.83 0.27 23.86
CA ILE A 3 0.16 -0.10 22.60
C ILE A 3 -1.17 0.62 22.41
N ASN A 4 -1.89 0.93 23.49
CA ASN A 4 -3.13 1.70 23.43
C ASN A 4 -2.87 3.10 22.85
N TYR A 5 -1.81 3.74 23.28
CA TYR A 5 -1.39 5.06 22.75
C TYR A 5 -1.06 5.00 21.26
N GLU A 6 -0.32 3.97 20.79
CA GLU A 6 0.03 3.84 19.38
C GLU A 6 -1.20 3.58 18.50
N ILE A 7 -2.18 2.80 18.99
CA ILE A 7 -3.46 2.62 18.27
C ILE A 7 -4.23 3.94 18.19
N ASN A 8 -4.29 4.71 19.25
CA ASN A 8 -4.92 6.04 19.24
C ASN A 8 -4.21 7.00 18.28
N ARG A 9 -2.87 6.99 18.23
CA ARG A 9 -2.09 7.75 17.23
C ARG A 9 -2.48 7.35 15.81
N LEU A 10 -2.59 6.04 15.54
CA LEU A 10 -2.93 5.54 14.21
C LEU A 10 -4.36 5.92 13.81
N ILE A 11 -5.30 5.88 14.73
CA ILE A 11 -6.69 6.34 14.51
C ILE A 11 -6.73 7.85 14.24
N SER A 12 -6.04 8.65 15.06
CA SER A 12 -5.95 10.10 14.86
C SER A 12 -5.30 10.45 13.51
N PHE A 13 -4.28 9.70 13.11
CA PHE A 13 -3.67 9.80 11.77
C PHE A 13 -4.70 9.55 10.67
N ALA A 14 -5.47 8.47 10.77
CA ALA A 14 -6.47 8.12 9.76
C ALA A 14 -7.60 9.16 9.66
N LEU A 15 -8.05 9.73 10.78
CA LEU A 15 -9.01 10.84 10.80
C LEU A 15 -8.44 12.09 10.11
N THR A 16 -7.21 12.48 10.44
CA THR A 16 -6.53 13.65 9.85
C THR A 16 -6.37 13.51 8.34
N HIS A 17 -6.14 12.27 7.85
CA HIS A 17 -6.00 11.98 6.42
C HIS A 17 -7.33 11.61 5.74
N HIS A 18 -8.46 11.77 6.41
CA HIS A 18 -9.80 11.46 5.88
C HIS A 18 -9.93 10.03 5.34
N MET A 19 -9.27 9.09 5.98
CA MET A 19 -9.35 7.67 5.66
C MET A 19 -10.58 7.02 6.32
N ILE A 20 -10.93 7.51 7.51
CA ILE A 20 -12.13 7.13 8.27
C ILE A 20 -12.82 8.39 8.79
N GLU A 21 -14.09 8.26 9.16
CA GLU A 21 -14.88 9.29 9.83
C GLU A 21 -14.95 9.02 11.34
N GLU A 22 -15.37 10.02 12.13
CA GLU A 22 -15.52 9.87 13.59
C GLU A 22 -16.43 8.69 13.99
N ALA A 23 -17.47 8.44 13.18
CA ALA A 23 -18.37 7.32 13.41
C ALA A 23 -17.70 5.93 13.27
N ASP A 24 -16.57 5.85 12.59
CA ASP A 24 -15.83 4.61 12.33
C ASP A 24 -14.80 4.27 13.42
N VAL A 25 -14.50 5.21 14.33
CA VAL A 25 -13.41 5.10 15.30
C VAL A 25 -13.49 3.81 16.12
N LEU A 26 -14.60 3.57 16.81
CA LEU A 26 -14.75 2.39 17.65
C LEU A 26 -14.79 1.09 16.84
N TYR A 27 -15.42 1.12 15.66
CA TYR A 27 -15.45 -0.04 14.76
C TYR A 27 -14.04 -0.42 14.31
N THR A 28 -13.25 0.57 13.91
CA THR A 28 -11.86 0.40 13.47
C THR A 28 -10.97 -0.07 14.62
N ALA A 29 -11.08 0.57 15.79
CA ALA A 29 -10.35 0.17 16.98
C ALA A 29 -10.62 -1.31 17.33
N ASN A 30 -11.88 -1.72 17.36
CA ASN A 30 -12.25 -3.10 17.65
C ASN A 30 -11.64 -4.11 16.67
N LYS A 31 -11.49 -3.77 15.39
CA LYS A 31 -10.82 -4.62 14.41
C LYS A 31 -9.30 -4.69 14.65
N ILE A 32 -8.69 -3.57 15.02
CA ILE A 32 -7.23 -3.52 15.29
C ILE A 32 -6.90 -4.33 16.55
N ILE A 33 -7.67 -4.18 17.64
CA ILE A 33 -7.44 -4.93 18.86
C ILE A 33 -7.67 -6.43 18.69
N ASP A 34 -8.62 -6.85 17.85
CA ASP A 34 -8.80 -8.26 17.48
C ASP A 34 -7.57 -8.81 16.75
N ILE A 35 -7.04 -8.07 15.76
CA ILE A 35 -5.82 -8.42 15.02
C ILE A 35 -4.63 -8.55 15.98
N LEU A 36 -4.48 -7.64 16.94
CA LEU A 36 -3.39 -7.59 17.89
C LEU A 36 -3.63 -8.47 19.13
N ARG A 37 -4.78 -9.16 19.22
CA ARG A 37 -5.20 -10.02 20.33
C ARG A 37 -5.18 -9.27 21.66
N LEU A 38 -5.59 -8.02 21.67
CA LEU A 38 -5.66 -7.20 22.87
C LEU A 38 -6.98 -7.45 23.61
N PRO A 39 -6.97 -7.49 24.96
CA PRO A 39 -8.17 -7.74 25.76
C PRO A 39 -9.10 -6.52 25.86
N ALA A 40 -8.58 -5.32 25.66
CA ALA A 40 -9.32 -4.06 25.79
C ALA A 40 -8.63 -2.93 25.01
N PHE A 41 -9.38 -1.86 24.78
CA PHE A 41 -8.92 -0.61 24.19
C PHE A 41 -9.63 0.55 24.90
N GLU A 42 -8.89 1.63 25.13
CA GLU A 42 -9.42 2.89 25.62
C GLU A 42 -9.15 3.98 24.58
N TYR A 43 -10.23 4.58 24.09
CA TYR A 43 -10.10 5.67 23.12
C TYR A 43 -9.67 6.95 23.83
N GLU A 44 -8.59 7.53 23.34
CA GLU A 44 -8.06 8.82 23.76
C GLU A 44 -7.77 9.65 22.51
N GLU A 45 -8.26 10.87 22.46
CA GLU A 45 -7.91 11.78 21.39
C GLU A 45 -6.43 12.20 21.52
N VAL A 46 -5.65 11.90 20.48
CA VAL A 46 -4.23 12.24 20.42
C VAL A 46 -4.01 13.31 19.38
N GLN A 47 -3.46 14.45 19.80
CA GLN A 47 -2.99 15.46 18.87
C GLN A 47 -1.69 14.99 18.23
N LEU A 48 -1.71 14.79 16.92
CA LEU A 48 -0.52 14.44 16.15
C LEU A 48 0.16 15.67 15.60
N GLU A 49 1.48 15.69 15.66
CA GLU A 49 2.25 16.55 14.76
C GLU A 49 1.96 16.15 13.30
N SER A 50 2.10 17.09 12.37
CA SER A 50 1.83 16.83 10.96
C SER A 50 2.70 15.66 10.45
N MET A 51 2.09 14.53 10.15
CA MET A 51 2.73 13.34 9.61
C MET A 51 2.18 13.05 8.21
N GLU A 52 3.06 12.81 7.25
CA GLU A 52 2.65 12.47 5.88
C GLU A 52 2.39 10.99 5.67
N ASN A 53 2.92 10.14 6.54
CA ASN A 53 2.79 8.69 6.45
C ASN A 53 2.82 8.04 7.84
N PRO A 54 2.22 6.84 8.02
CA PRO A 54 2.06 6.20 9.32
C PRO A 54 3.25 5.31 9.72
N SER A 55 4.39 5.36 9.03
CA SER A 55 5.46 4.36 9.16
C SER A 55 5.98 4.24 10.59
N GLU A 56 6.20 5.35 11.29
CA GLU A 56 6.71 5.34 12.67
C GLU A 56 5.73 4.64 13.63
N ILE A 57 4.44 4.97 13.51
CA ILE A 57 3.39 4.39 14.35
C ILE A 57 3.27 2.88 14.08
N LEU A 58 3.29 2.51 12.80
CA LEU A 58 3.18 1.11 12.39
C LEU A 58 4.37 0.28 12.86
N GLU A 59 5.61 0.80 12.75
CA GLU A 59 6.79 0.09 13.26
C GLU A 59 6.67 -0.17 14.78
N ALA A 60 6.21 0.81 15.57
CA ALA A 60 5.97 0.62 16.99
C ALA A 60 4.92 -0.48 17.26
N ILE A 61 3.82 -0.51 16.49
CA ILE A 61 2.80 -1.56 16.62
C ILE A 61 3.35 -2.92 16.20
N LEU A 62 4.17 -2.99 15.15
CA LEU A 62 4.78 -4.23 14.68
C LEU A 62 5.82 -4.77 15.68
N ASP A 63 6.59 -3.90 16.34
CA ASP A 63 7.51 -4.27 17.40
C ASP A 63 6.77 -4.85 18.62
N TYR A 64 5.61 -4.25 18.96
CA TYR A 64 4.73 -4.84 19.98
C TYR A 64 4.26 -6.24 19.57
N ALA A 65 3.77 -6.39 18.33
CA ALA A 65 3.28 -7.66 17.81
C ALA A 65 4.38 -8.75 17.78
N ALA A 66 5.62 -8.38 17.48
CA ALA A 66 6.77 -9.28 17.54
C ALA A 66 7.08 -9.70 18.98
N SER A 67 7.09 -8.74 19.92
CA SER A 67 7.42 -9.00 21.32
C SER A 67 6.37 -9.84 22.07
N THR A 68 5.12 -9.82 21.61
CA THR A 68 3.98 -10.52 22.25
C THR A 68 3.58 -11.81 21.54
N GLY A 69 4.27 -12.19 20.46
CA GLY A 69 3.97 -13.42 19.72
C GLY A 69 2.70 -13.33 18.86
N VAL A 70 2.22 -12.13 18.56
CA VAL A 70 1.17 -11.90 17.54
C VAL A 70 1.73 -12.19 16.15
N LEU A 71 2.99 -11.79 15.88
CA LEU A 71 3.76 -12.23 14.73
C LEU A 71 4.34 -13.64 15.00
N GLU A 72 4.13 -14.57 14.07
CA GLU A 72 4.71 -15.91 14.12
C GLU A 72 6.23 -15.89 13.94
N CYS A 73 6.72 -14.95 13.17
CA CYS A 73 8.13 -14.72 12.90
C CYS A 73 8.37 -13.23 12.66
N ASP A 74 9.41 -12.69 13.29
CA ASP A 74 9.82 -11.29 13.05
C ASP A 74 10.67 -11.18 11.78
N SER A 75 10.02 -11.24 10.64
CA SER A 75 10.61 -11.05 9.32
C SER A 75 9.87 -9.96 8.55
N ILE A 76 10.53 -9.40 7.55
CA ILE A 76 9.95 -8.35 6.70
C ILE A 76 8.63 -8.81 6.08
N ASP A 77 8.55 -10.05 5.57
CA ASP A 77 7.34 -10.57 4.95
C ASP A 77 6.18 -10.68 5.94
N HIS A 78 6.42 -11.15 7.18
CA HIS A 78 5.38 -11.23 8.22
C HIS A 78 4.96 -9.84 8.70
N ARG A 79 5.91 -8.92 8.91
CA ARG A 79 5.62 -7.53 9.24
C ARG A 79 4.77 -6.87 8.15
N ASP A 80 5.10 -7.09 6.88
CA ASP A 80 4.36 -6.53 5.74
C ASP A 80 2.92 -7.08 5.63
N LEU A 81 2.70 -8.35 5.95
CA LEU A 81 1.37 -8.94 6.02
C LEU A 81 0.53 -8.32 7.13
N LEU A 82 1.10 -8.19 8.34
CA LEU A 82 0.39 -7.65 9.50
C LEU A 82 0.11 -6.15 9.33
N ASP A 83 1.08 -5.36 8.90
CA ASP A 83 0.95 -3.95 8.57
C ASP A 83 -0.22 -3.71 7.60
N THR A 84 -0.21 -4.45 6.49
CA THR A 84 -1.25 -4.33 5.47
C THR A 84 -2.64 -4.68 6.00
N LYS A 85 -2.72 -5.68 6.88
CA LYS A 85 -3.96 -6.08 7.55
C LYS A 85 -4.48 -5.03 8.54
N ILE A 86 -3.58 -4.38 9.29
CA ILE A 86 -3.93 -3.28 10.19
C ILE A 86 -4.43 -2.09 9.38
N MET A 87 -3.70 -1.71 8.33
CA MET A 87 -4.08 -0.59 7.47
C MET A 87 -5.41 -0.80 6.74
N ASP A 88 -5.79 -2.05 6.43
CA ASP A 88 -7.11 -2.34 5.85
C ASP A 88 -8.28 -1.91 6.76
N CYS A 89 -8.07 -1.93 8.08
CA CYS A 89 -9.08 -1.47 9.03
C CYS A 89 -9.39 0.02 8.91
N LEU A 90 -8.43 0.78 8.38
CA LEU A 90 -8.49 2.24 8.23
C LEU A 90 -8.81 2.68 6.79
N MET A 91 -8.87 1.73 5.86
CA MET A 91 -9.05 2.08 4.44
C MET A 91 -10.50 2.32 4.08
N PRO A 92 -10.80 3.41 3.34
CA PRO A 92 -12.09 3.55 2.69
C PRO A 92 -12.35 2.38 1.74
N ARG A 93 -13.62 2.04 1.54
CA ARG A 93 -13.98 0.99 0.58
C ARG A 93 -13.62 1.39 -0.85
N PRO A 94 -13.31 0.41 -1.75
CA PRO A 94 -13.00 0.72 -3.15
C PRO A 94 -14.05 1.62 -3.82
N SER A 95 -15.33 1.39 -3.55
CA SER A 95 -16.44 2.19 -4.11
C SER A 95 -16.38 3.66 -3.67
N GLU A 96 -15.97 3.93 -2.43
CA GLU A 96 -15.85 5.30 -1.89
C GLU A 96 -14.65 6.02 -2.52
N VAL A 97 -13.51 5.33 -2.61
CA VAL A 97 -12.30 5.88 -3.26
C VAL A 97 -12.57 6.22 -4.73
N ILE A 98 -13.23 5.30 -5.45
CA ILE A 98 -13.60 5.51 -6.87
C ILE A 98 -14.58 6.68 -7.00
N LYS A 99 -15.60 6.76 -6.15
CA LYS A 99 -16.57 7.85 -6.16
C LYS A 99 -15.91 9.20 -5.90
N THR A 100 -15.03 9.29 -4.88
CA THR A 100 -14.30 10.51 -4.54
C THR A 100 -13.36 10.91 -5.67
N PHE A 101 -12.58 9.96 -6.20
CA PHE A 101 -11.69 10.21 -7.33
C PHE A 101 -12.46 10.77 -8.54
N ASN A 102 -13.55 10.14 -8.95
CA ASN A 102 -14.35 10.56 -10.09
C ASN A 102 -14.98 11.94 -9.89
N GLY A 103 -15.47 12.24 -8.68
CA GLY A 103 -16.01 13.54 -8.32
C GLY A 103 -14.95 14.66 -8.41
N LEU A 104 -13.76 14.40 -7.91
CA LEU A 104 -12.63 15.32 -8.02
C LEU A 104 -12.15 15.47 -9.47
N HIS A 105 -12.06 14.35 -10.20
CA HIS A 105 -11.58 14.34 -11.59
C HIS A 105 -12.48 15.13 -12.52
N ALA A 106 -13.79 15.11 -12.32
CA ALA A 106 -14.74 15.88 -13.11
C ALA A 106 -14.47 17.40 -13.06
N ASN A 107 -13.91 17.88 -11.93
CA ASN A 107 -13.59 19.29 -11.73
C ASN A 107 -12.12 19.60 -12.06
N ASN A 108 -11.21 18.78 -11.57
CA ASN A 108 -9.77 18.97 -11.74
C ASN A 108 -9.01 17.64 -11.64
N PRO A 109 -8.51 17.10 -12.77
CA PRO A 109 -7.77 15.84 -12.79
C PRO A 109 -6.53 15.83 -11.86
N LYS A 110 -5.84 16.96 -11.71
CA LYS A 110 -4.68 17.06 -10.83
C LYS A 110 -5.07 16.86 -9.36
N VAL A 111 -6.20 17.40 -8.93
CA VAL A 111 -6.70 17.22 -7.56
C VAL A 111 -7.06 15.75 -7.32
N ALA A 112 -7.67 15.09 -8.29
CA ALA A 112 -8.02 13.67 -8.19
C ALA A 112 -6.78 12.78 -8.07
N THR A 113 -5.75 13.01 -8.90
CA THR A 113 -4.50 12.24 -8.84
C THR A 113 -3.74 12.51 -7.54
N SER A 114 -3.71 13.76 -7.06
CA SER A 114 -3.10 14.13 -5.78
C SER A 114 -3.83 13.45 -4.60
N TYR A 115 -5.16 13.44 -4.59
CA TYR A 115 -5.95 12.70 -3.59
C TYR A 115 -5.55 11.23 -3.55
N TYR A 116 -5.53 10.57 -4.69
CA TYR A 116 -5.24 9.14 -4.78
C TYR A 116 -3.77 8.83 -4.43
N TYR A 117 -2.83 9.71 -4.79
CA TYR A 117 -1.43 9.58 -4.39
C TYR A 117 -1.25 9.72 -2.88
N ASN A 118 -1.88 10.73 -2.28
CA ASN A 118 -1.84 10.93 -0.83
C ASN A 118 -2.47 9.76 -0.07
N LEU A 119 -3.60 9.24 -0.52
CA LEU A 119 -4.20 8.02 0.03
C LEU A 119 -3.25 6.83 -0.07
N SER A 120 -2.54 6.66 -1.18
CA SER A 120 -1.57 5.58 -1.37
C SER A 120 -0.36 5.68 -0.43
N LYS A 121 0.04 6.89 -0.03
CA LYS A 121 1.05 7.13 1.01
C LYS A 121 0.48 6.91 2.41
N ALA A 122 -0.65 7.51 2.71
CA ALA A 122 -1.29 7.42 4.02
C ALA A 122 -1.68 5.98 4.38
N SER A 123 -2.07 5.17 3.40
CA SER A 123 -2.35 3.74 3.59
C SER A 123 -1.09 2.86 3.75
N ASN A 124 0.08 3.42 3.76
CA ASN A 124 1.37 2.70 3.71
C ASN A 124 1.49 1.71 2.53
N TYR A 125 0.66 1.84 1.50
CA TYR A 125 0.83 1.09 0.26
C TYR A 125 2.12 1.52 -0.46
N ILE A 126 2.35 2.83 -0.56
CA ILE A 126 3.66 3.39 -0.87
C ILE A 126 4.39 3.55 0.46
N ARG A 127 5.35 2.68 0.73
CA ARG A 127 6.14 2.69 1.96
C ARG A 127 7.18 3.80 1.92
N VAL A 128 6.75 5.02 2.26
CA VAL A 128 7.57 6.25 2.14
C VAL A 128 8.91 6.08 2.83
N SER A 129 8.95 5.54 4.05
CA SER A 129 10.19 5.29 4.81
C SER A 129 11.18 4.36 4.11
N ARG A 130 10.71 3.48 3.22
CA ARG A 130 11.58 2.64 2.38
C ARG A 130 11.98 3.37 1.10
N VAL A 131 11.07 4.15 0.52
CA VAL A 131 11.34 4.93 -0.71
C VAL A 131 12.40 6.00 -0.46
N GLU A 132 12.41 6.63 0.70
CA GLU A 132 13.40 7.63 1.10
C GLU A 132 14.84 7.08 1.18
N LYS A 133 14.98 5.77 1.30
CA LYS A 133 16.29 5.09 1.26
C LYS A 133 16.82 4.87 -0.16
N ASN A 134 15.99 5.09 -1.20
CA ASN A 134 16.41 4.96 -2.58
C ASN A 134 17.53 5.96 -2.89
N LEU A 135 18.54 5.49 -3.61
CA LEU A 135 19.63 6.34 -4.08
C LEU A 135 19.36 6.78 -5.50
N SER A 136 19.61 8.05 -5.81
CA SER A 136 19.48 8.56 -7.17
C SER A 136 20.59 9.56 -7.49
N TRP A 137 21.11 9.52 -8.72
CA TRP A 137 22.09 10.48 -9.23
C TRP A 137 22.01 10.58 -10.75
N LYS A 138 22.63 11.61 -11.31
CA LYS A 138 22.80 11.77 -12.74
C LYS A 138 24.18 11.31 -13.18
N SER A 139 24.25 10.65 -14.33
CA SER A 139 25.49 10.26 -14.97
C SER A 139 25.52 10.79 -16.40
N SER A 140 26.51 11.60 -16.71
CA SER A 140 26.67 12.16 -18.06
C SER A 140 27.23 11.12 -19.02
N THR A 141 26.62 11.01 -20.19
CA THR A 141 27.03 10.13 -21.27
C THR A 141 27.13 10.89 -22.59
N LYS A 142 27.71 10.26 -23.62
CA LYS A 142 27.76 10.84 -24.96
C LYS A 142 26.37 11.07 -25.61
N TYR A 143 25.30 10.50 -25.01
CA TYR A 143 23.91 10.65 -25.47
C TYR A 143 23.09 11.60 -24.60
N GLY A 144 23.70 12.24 -23.61
CA GLY A 144 23.07 13.09 -22.61
C GLY A 144 23.14 12.51 -21.19
N ASP A 145 22.52 13.21 -20.25
CA ASP A 145 22.48 12.79 -18.86
C ASP A 145 21.45 11.67 -18.66
N LEU A 146 21.86 10.64 -17.92
CA LEU A 146 21.00 9.54 -17.48
C LEU A 146 20.70 9.68 -16.00
N ASP A 147 19.44 9.55 -15.62
CA ASP A 147 19.02 9.38 -14.24
C ASP A 147 19.25 7.91 -13.83
N ILE A 148 20.07 7.71 -12.81
CA ILE A 148 20.37 6.38 -12.28
C ILE A 148 19.77 6.28 -10.89
N THR A 149 19.10 5.16 -10.60
CA THR A 149 18.49 4.90 -9.30
C THR A 149 18.86 3.52 -8.79
N ILE A 150 19.11 3.40 -7.47
CA ILE A 150 19.13 2.14 -6.76
C ILE A 150 17.84 2.08 -5.93
N ASN A 151 16.94 1.20 -6.28
CA ASN A 151 15.63 1.07 -5.64
C ASN A 151 15.74 0.15 -4.41
N LEU A 152 16.04 0.73 -3.25
CA LEU A 152 16.10 0.03 -1.97
C LEU A 152 14.71 -0.20 -1.35
N SER A 153 13.68 0.44 -1.88
CA SER A 153 12.29 0.22 -1.44
C SER A 153 11.74 -1.16 -1.82
N LYS A 154 12.36 -1.80 -2.81
CA LYS A 154 12.07 -3.19 -3.18
C LYS A 154 13.01 -4.12 -2.40
N PRO A 155 12.53 -4.80 -1.35
CA PRO A 155 13.39 -5.69 -0.57
C PRO A 155 13.92 -6.81 -1.48
N GLU A 156 15.24 -7.00 -1.45
CA GLU A 156 15.85 -8.21 -2.02
C GLU A 156 15.44 -9.39 -1.16
N LYS A 157 14.83 -10.39 -1.78
CA LYS A 157 14.47 -11.63 -1.06
C LYS A 157 15.73 -12.42 -0.76
N ASP A 158 15.91 -12.79 0.50
CA ASP A 158 16.93 -13.76 0.90
C ASP A 158 16.80 -15.03 0.04
N PRO A 159 17.90 -15.55 -0.55
CA PRO A 159 17.88 -16.81 -1.31
C PRO A 159 17.25 -17.98 -0.54
N LYS A 160 17.42 -18.05 0.78
CA LYS A 160 16.77 -19.05 1.65
C LYS A 160 15.26 -18.85 1.70
N ALA A 161 14.80 -17.61 1.85
CA ALA A 161 13.37 -17.29 1.81
C ALA A 161 12.74 -17.61 0.44
N ILE A 162 13.47 -17.36 -0.65
CA ILE A 162 13.03 -17.75 -2.01
C ILE A 162 12.91 -19.28 -2.13
N ALA A 163 13.86 -20.03 -1.59
CA ALA A 163 13.84 -21.49 -1.63
C ALA A 163 12.69 -22.07 -0.79
N MET A 164 12.45 -21.54 0.41
CA MET A 164 11.31 -21.90 1.25
C MET A 164 9.98 -21.54 0.57
N ALA A 165 9.88 -20.36 -0.01
CA ALA A 165 8.71 -19.89 -0.72
C ALA A 165 8.33 -20.82 -1.90
N LYS A 166 9.31 -21.40 -2.60
CA LYS A 166 9.08 -22.35 -3.69
C LYS A 166 8.48 -23.69 -3.21
N SER A 167 8.69 -24.05 -1.95
CA SER A 167 8.14 -25.29 -1.36
C SER A 167 6.71 -25.13 -0.84
N LEU A 168 6.21 -23.89 -0.70
CA LEU A 168 4.85 -23.63 -0.25
C LEU A 168 3.84 -23.83 -1.40
N PRO A 169 2.61 -24.28 -1.09
CA PRO A 169 1.57 -24.38 -2.10
C PRO A 169 1.37 -23.04 -2.81
N SER A 170 1.46 -23.03 -4.13
CA SER A 170 1.15 -21.83 -4.91
C SER A 170 -0.32 -21.83 -5.30
N SER A 171 -0.99 -20.70 -5.04
CA SER A 171 -2.30 -20.42 -5.59
C SER A 171 -2.13 -19.73 -6.94
N ASN A 172 -2.98 -20.07 -7.91
CA ASN A 172 -3.08 -19.33 -9.17
C ASN A 172 -3.91 -18.04 -9.02
N TYR A 173 -4.18 -17.60 -7.81
CA TYR A 173 -4.96 -16.43 -7.48
C TYR A 173 -4.23 -15.57 -6.42
N PRO A 174 -4.06 -14.28 -6.66
CA PRO A 174 -4.15 -13.59 -7.97
C PRO A 174 -3.12 -14.11 -8.98
N LYS A 175 -3.40 -14.01 -10.27
CA LYS A 175 -2.49 -14.53 -11.32
C LYS A 175 -1.13 -13.82 -11.37
N CYS A 176 -1.11 -12.52 -11.09
CA CYS A 176 0.12 -11.72 -10.96
C CYS A 176 -0.10 -10.52 -10.05
N LEU A 177 0.99 -9.81 -9.72
CA LEU A 177 0.99 -8.65 -8.81
C LEU A 177 0.17 -7.45 -9.30
N LEU A 178 -0.16 -7.41 -10.59
CA LEU A 178 -0.89 -6.30 -11.23
C LEU A 178 -2.36 -6.65 -11.52
N CYS A 179 -2.81 -7.88 -11.29
CA CYS A 179 -4.22 -8.23 -11.50
C CYS A 179 -5.15 -7.47 -10.55
N LYS A 180 -6.34 -7.11 -11.03
CA LYS A 180 -7.36 -6.40 -10.23
C LYS A 180 -7.81 -7.17 -8.98
N GLU A 181 -7.68 -8.48 -9.00
CA GLU A 181 -7.95 -9.38 -7.88
C GLU A 181 -7.02 -9.17 -6.67
N ASN A 182 -5.94 -8.39 -6.83
CA ASN A 182 -5.07 -8.02 -5.71
C ASN A 182 -5.74 -7.03 -4.74
N VAL A 183 -6.74 -6.25 -5.17
CA VAL A 183 -7.41 -5.29 -4.29
C VAL A 183 -8.08 -6.03 -3.12
N GLY A 184 -7.64 -5.73 -1.90
CA GLY A 184 -8.13 -6.40 -0.69
C GLY A 184 -7.56 -7.80 -0.44
N TYR A 185 -6.62 -8.28 -1.27
CA TYR A 185 -6.01 -9.59 -1.07
C TYR A 185 -5.10 -9.62 0.16
N ALA A 186 -5.37 -10.58 1.05
CA ALA A 186 -4.65 -10.69 2.32
C ALA A 186 -3.16 -11.07 2.20
N GLY A 187 -2.78 -11.56 1.03
CA GLY A 187 -1.40 -11.97 0.79
C GLY A 187 -1.05 -13.33 1.38
N THR A 188 0.16 -13.74 1.09
CA THR A 188 0.86 -14.90 1.65
C THR A 188 2.35 -14.58 1.65
N LEU A 189 3.18 -15.43 2.25
CA LEU A 189 4.65 -15.28 2.19
C LEU A 189 5.20 -15.29 0.75
N ASN A 190 4.43 -15.84 -0.21
CA ASN A 190 4.81 -15.92 -1.62
C ASN A 190 4.18 -14.83 -2.49
N HIS A 191 3.14 -14.17 -2.00
CA HIS A 191 2.42 -13.15 -2.74
C HIS A 191 2.07 -11.98 -1.81
N PRO A 192 2.55 -10.75 -2.08
CA PRO A 192 2.36 -9.63 -1.19
C PRO A 192 0.88 -9.35 -0.88
N ALA A 193 0.59 -8.98 0.35
CA ALA A 193 -0.72 -8.45 0.73
C ALA A 193 -1.01 -7.13 -0.01
N ARG A 194 -2.29 -6.88 -0.27
CA ARG A 194 -2.80 -5.69 -0.95
C ARG A 194 -4.11 -5.20 -0.32
N GLN A 195 -4.32 -5.47 0.96
CA GLN A 195 -5.52 -5.04 1.68
C GLN A 195 -5.60 -3.51 1.80
N ASN A 196 -4.45 -2.85 1.90
CA ASN A 196 -4.29 -1.40 1.91
C ASN A 196 -4.18 -0.77 0.50
N HIS A 197 -4.48 -1.53 -0.56
CA HIS A 197 -4.41 -1.06 -1.94
C HIS A 197 -5.80 -0.85 -2.53
N ARG A 198 -5.93 0.21 -3.32
CA ARG A 198 -7.12 0.53 -4.12
C ARG A 198 -6.68 0.86 -5.54
N ILE A 199 -7.51 0.59 -6.52
CA ILE A 199 -7.25 0.92 -7.93
C ILE A 199 -8.41 1.74 -8.48
N ILE A 200 -8.12 2.57 -9.47
CA ILE A 200 -9.11 3.43 -10.11
C ILE A 200 -9.44 2.84 -11.50
N PRO A 201 -10.69 2.46 -11.76
CA PRO A 201 -11.08 1.97 -13.07
C PRO A 201 -11.07 3.10 -14.10
N LEU A 202 -10.56 2.79 -15.29
CA LEU A 202 -10.51 3.67 -16.43
C LEU A 202 -11.12 2.97 -17.64
N THR A 203 -11.72 3.74 -18.55
CA THR A 203 -12.12 3.24 -19.87
C THR A 203 -11.24 3.85 -20.92
N LEU A 204 -10.38 3.04 -21.53
CA LEU A 204 -9.53 3.48 -22.65
C LEU A 204 -9.85 2.62 -23.86
N THR A 205 -10.11 3.22 -24.98
CA THR A 205 -10.44 2.53 -26.27
C THR A 205 -11.56 1.49 -26.14
N ASN A 206 -12.62 1.79 -25.35
CA ASN A 206 -13.73 0.91 -25.02
C ASN A 206 -13.34 -0.40 -24.30
N GLU A 207 -12.17 -0.43 -23.66
CA GLU A 207 -11.70 -1.54 -22.83
C GLU A 207 -11.54 -1.11 -21.37
N GLU A 208 -11.65 -2.06 -20.45
CA GLU A 208 -11.43 -1.83 -19.02
C GLU A 208 -9.94 -1.76 -18.70
N TRP A 209 -9.53 -0.67 -18.07
CA TRP A 209 -8.17 -0.44 -17.57
C TRP A 209 -8.23 0.03 -16.12
N PHE A 210 -7.09 0.00 -15.46
CA PHE A 210 -6.97 0.48 -14.09
C PHE A 210 -5.72 1.33 -13.92
N LEU A 211 -5.87 2.41 -13.15
CA LEU A 211 -4.76 3.21 -12.65
C LEU A 211 -4.40 2.76 -11.25
N GLN A 212 -3.13 2.56 -10.98
CA GLN A 212 -2.57 2.40 -9.64
C GLN A 212 -1.23 3.12 -9.53
N TYR A 213 -0.88 3.59 -8.33
CA TYR A 213 0.49 4.00 -8.05
C TYR A 213 1.37 2.77 -7.81
N SER A 214 2.66 2.90 -8.11
CA SER A 214 3.62 1.84 -7.86
C SER A 214 4.12 1.93 -6.41
N PRO A 215 4.15 0.84 -5.64
CA PRO A 215 4.80 0.83 -4.33
C PRO A 215 6.33 0.87 -4.44
N TYR A 216 6.86 0.65 -5.64
CA TYR A 216 8.29 0.67 -5.96
C TYR A 216 8.58 1.93 -6.79
N VAL A 217 8.85 3.03 -6.09
CA VAL A 217 8.95 4.36 -6.69
C VAL A 217 10.34 4.57 -7.30
N TYR A 218 10.40 4.81 -8.61
CA TYR A 218 11.63 5.22 -9.31
C TYR A 218 11.71 6.75 -9.44
N TYR A 219 10.57 7.41 -9.50
CA TYR A 219 10.39 8.86 -9.56
C TYR A 219 9.05 9.23 -8.94
N ASN A 220 8.89 10.49 -8.56
CA ASN A 220 7.69 10.96 -7.89
C ASN A 220 6.42 10.64 -8.70
N GLU A 221 5.38 10.21 -7.99
CA GLU A 221 4.07 9.91 -8.56
C GLU A 221 4.10 8.81 -9.64
N HIS A 222 5.09 7.88 -9.54
CA HIS A 222 5.18 6.75 -10.47
C HIS A 222 3.90 5.92 -10.45
N CYS A 223 3.16 5.95 -11.54
CA CYS A 223 1.91 5.21 -11.69
C CYS A 223 2.00 4.15 -12.80
N ILE A 224 1.06 3.22 -12.76
CA ILE A 224 0.92 2.12 -13.71
C ILE A 224 -0.52 2.14 -14.22
N ILE A 225 -0.68 2.12 -15.53
CA ILE A 225 -1.97 1.88 -16.18
C ILE A 225 -1.94 0.46 -16.72
N LEU A 226 -2.85 -0.37 -16.27
CA LEU A 226 -2.90 -1.79 -16.58
C LEU A 226 -4.25 -2.19 -17.15
N LYS A 227 -4.24 -3.16 -18.06
CA LYS A 227 -5.46 -3.71 -18.65
C LYS A 227 -6.22 -4.58 -17.62
N GLY A 228 -7.54 -4.53 -17.63
CA GLY A 228 -8.38 -5.32 -16.73
C GLY A 228 -8.28 -6.83 -16.98
N ALA A 229 -8.01 -7.25 -18.21
CA ALA A 229 -7.76 -8.64 -18.54
C ALA A 229 -6.29 -9.03 -18.31
N HIS A 230 -6.06 -10.20 -17.71
CA HIS A 230 -4.71 -10.75 -17.56
C HIS A 230 -4.22 -11.29 -18.90
N GLU A 231 -3.42 -10.49 -19.59
CA GLU A 231 -2.85 -10.84 -20.91
C GLU A 231 -1.33 -10.66 -20.87
N PRO A 232 -0.56 -11.47 -21.62
CA PRO A 232 0.87 -11.25 -21.78
C PRO A 232 1.12 -9.89 -22.42
N MET A 233 2.05 -9.12 -21.86
CA MET A 233 2.47 -7.85 -22.44
C MET A 233 3.26 -8.12 -23.72
N LYS A 234 2.61 -7.93 -24.87
CA LYS A 234 3.22 -8.06 -26.19
C LYS A 234 3.18 -6.71 -26.89
N ILE A 235 4.32 -6.28 -27.40
CA ILE A 235 4.42 -5.08 -28.24
C ILE A 235 3.95 -5.45 -29.66
N SER A 236 2.95 -4.76 -30.17
CA SER A 236 2.41 -4.90 -31.52
C SER A 236 1.94 -3.55 -32.01
N ALA A 237 1.76 -3.36 -33.34
CA ALA A 237 1.19 -2.14 -33.89
C ALA A 237 -0.12 -1.77 -33.18
N LYS A 238 -1.01 -2.73 -32.98
CA LYS A 238 -2.30 -2.52 -32.29
C LYS A 238 -2.14 -2.03 -30.84
N THR A 239 -1.07 -2.38 -30.11
CA THR A 239 -0.82 -1.88 -28.76
C THR A 239 -0.28 -0.46 -28.73
N PHE A 240 0.32 0.01 -29.82
CA PHE A 240 0.77 1.40 -29.96
C PHE A 240 -0.34 2.35 -30.45
N GLU A 241 -1.39 1.84 -31.06
CA GLU A 241 -2.54 2.61 -31.53
C GLU A 241 -3.58 2.87 -30.43
N ARG A 242 -3.43 2.26 -29.26
CA ARG A 242 -4.29 2.41 -28.07
C ARG A 242 -3.81 3.50 -27.15
#